data_18641b893fa14f0cc914d8b910609500
#
_entry.id   18641b893fa14f0cc914d8b910609500
#
_cell.length_a   1.000
_cell.length_b   1.000
_cell.length_c   1.000
_cell.angle_alpha   90.00
_cell.angle_beta   90.00
_cell.angle_gamma   90.00
#
_symmetry.space_group_name_H-M   'P 1'
#
loop_
_entity.id
_entity.type
_entity.pdbx_description
1 polymer ?
#
loop_
_entity_poly.entity_id
_entity_poly.type
_entity_poly.pdbx_seq_one_letter_code
_entity_poly.pdbx_strand_id
1 'polypeptide(L)'
;MGPLFLFERRTKPMQTKHEFLRRTAAVIAAFFTLTFTGCGQTPESPESLPVSGVVSETTAQSGQETAGVSEGGSFTIHFIDVGQADSTLVTCDGHSMLIDGGNADDSNLVYSVLQRETDGHLDYVVGTHAHEDHIGGLSGAFEADTADVTFCPVTEYDSKAFRNFKARADERGGGITIPAVGDTFTLGEASVTVVAVNSVPEDTNNTSIVIRIVYGDTSFLFTGDAEQETEEKILESGQNIESTVLKVGHHGSSTSTSQAFLDAVSPTYAVISCGKDNSYGHPHSETLAKLASAGVEVLRTDELGDIYCTSDGSEVTFSYGEYHKDADTSAAEIEEPQQPDTISETYILNTNSRKFHRPDCSSASQISDANREEYTGTREELIEQGYTPCGYCKP
;
A
#
# COMPACT_ATOMS: atom_id res chain seq x y z
N MET A 1 7.66 -62.71 37.59
CA MET A 1 7.23 -62.08 38.85
C MET A 1 8.07 -60.79 38.98
N GLY A 2 7.56 -59.68 38.64
CA GLY A 2 8.17 -58.34 38.83
C GLY A 2 7.08 -57.36 39.14
N PRO A 3 7.26 -56.36 39.99
CA PRO A 3 6.16 -55.64 40.61
C PRO A 3 5.60 -54.50 39.73
N LEU A 4 4.27 -54.40 39.82
CA LEU A 4 3.43 -53.31 39.29
C LEU A 4 3.73 -52.02 40.07
N PHE A 5 4.12 -50.96 39.41
CA PHE A 5 4.09 -49.59 39.97
C PHE A 5 2.79 -48.88 39.58
N LEU A 6 1.95 -48.68 40.57
CA LEU A 6 0.76 -47.81 40.52
C LEU A 6 1.20 -46.34 40.60
N PHE A 7 0.88 -45.54 39.59
CA PHE A 7 1.00 -44.08 39.62
C PHE A 7 -0.33 -43.46 40.10
N GLU A 8 -0.36 -43.00 41.32
CA GLU A 8 -1.43 -42.16 41.85
C GLU A 8 -1.41 -40.77 41.20
N ARG A 9 -2.50 -40.40 40.53
CA ARG A 9 -2.77 -39.06 40.10
C ARG A 9 -3.30 -38.20 41.25
N ARG A 10 -2.49 -37.27 41.73
CA ARG A 10 -2.96 -36.23 42.65
C ARG A 10 -3.68 -35.14 41.84
N THR A 11 -4.97 -35.04 42.02
CA THR A 11 -5.82 -33.91 41.58
C THR A 11 -5.62 -32.72 42.53
N LYS A 12 -5.26 -31.56 42.00
CA LYS A 12 -5.29 -30.30 42.73
C LYS A 12 -6.71 -29.73 42.68
N PRO A 13 -7.25 -29.15 43.76
CA PRO A 13 -8.58 -28.56 43.77
C PRO A 13 -8.58 -27.18 43.06
N MET A 14 -9.63 -26.99 42.31
CA MET A 14 -10.02 -25.75 41.65
C MET A 14 -10.36 -24.68 42.70
N GLN A 15 -9.63 -23.57 42.75
CA GLN A 15 -10.01 -22.40 43.54
C GLN A 15 -11.03 -21.57 42.79
N THR A 16 -12.16 -21.36 43.40
CA THR A 16 -13.30 -20.57 42.95
C THR A 16 -12.99 -19.09 42.92
N LYS A 17 -13.39 -18.43 41.82
CA LYS A 17 -13.48 -16.98 41.66
C LYS A 17 -14.53 -16.40 42.64
N HIS A 18 -14.11 -15.89 43.76
CA HIS A 18 -14.91 -14.96 44.59
C HIS A 18 -14.04 -14.39 45.72
N GLU A 19 -13.18 -13.41 45.42
CA GLU A 19 -12.65 -12.48 46.44
C GLU A 19 -11.78 -11.38 45.74
N PHE A 20 -12.44 -10.52 44.97
CA PHE A 20 -11.81 -9.26 44.56
C PHE A 20 -12.86 -8.15 44.41
N LEU A 21 -13.60 -7.96 45.46
CA LEU A 21 -14.46 -6.79 45.57
C LEU A 21 -14.45 -6.37 47.05
N ARG A 22 -13.54 -5.46 47.43
CA ARG A 22 -13.62 -4.56 48.56
C ARG A 22 -12.25 -3.93 48.85
N ARG A 23 -11.94 -2.84 48.17
CA ARG A 23 -11.03 -1.77 48.66
C ARG A 23 -11.08 -0.61 47.67
N THR A 24 -12.13 0.15 47.71
CA THR A 24 -12.16 1.55 47.26
C THR A 24 -13.00 2.33 48.22
N ALA A 25 -12.39 3.14 49.03
CA ALA A 25 -13.00 4.31 49.62
C ALA A 25 -11.91 5.22 50.19
N ALA A 26 -12.06 6.49 49.88
CA ALA A 26 -11.48 7.66 50.53
C ALA A 26 -10.13 8.17 49.98
N VAL A 27 -10.18 9.10 49.03
CA VAL A 27 -9.33 10.30 49.03
C VAL A 27 -10.20 11.53 48.78
N ILE A 28 -10.20 12.34 49.76
CA ILE A 28 -10.76 13.62 50.13
C ILE A 28 -10.56 14.70 49.06
N ALA A 29 -11.65 15.41 48.73
CA ALA A 29 -11.65 16.69 48.04
C ALA A 29 -11.08 17.79 48.95
N ALA A 30 -10.10 18.53 48.50
CA ALA A 30 -9.67 19.80 49.08
C ALA A 30 -9.93 20.92 48.06
N PHE A 31 -11.02 21.62 48.27
CA PHE A 31 -11.31 22.90 47.63
C PHE A 31 -10.39 23.98 48.26
N PHE A 32 -9.61 24.65 47.43
CA PHE A 32 -9.02 25.94 47.79
C PHE A 32 -9.67 27.02 46.94
N THR A 33 -10.62 27.74 47.59
CA THR A 33 -11.12 29.03 47.14
C THR A 33 -10.15 30.12 47.59
N LEU A 34 -9.54 30.84 46.67
CA LEU A 34 -8.86 32.12 46.96
C LEU A 34 -9.67 33.23 46.29
N THR A 35 -10.39 33.96 47.11
CA THR A 35 -10.96 35.27 46.80
C THR A 35 -9.86 36.33 46.94
N PHE A 36 -9.62 37.14 45.92
CA PHE A 36 -8.95 38.42 46.04
C PHE A 36 -9.86 39.53 45.55
N THR A 37 -10.34 40.30 46.50
CA THR A 37 -10.91 41.63 46.31
C THR A 37 -9.80 42.67 46.38
N GLY A 38 -9.80 43.66 45.51
CA GLY A 38 -8.96 44.86 45.70
C GLY A 38 -8.88 45.75 44.46
N CYS A 39 -9.77 46.71 44.41
CA CYS A 39 -9.68 48.13 44.03
C CYS A 39 -8.51 48.57 43.11
N GLY A 40 -8.81 49.08 41.95
CA GLY A 40 -8.83 50.48 41.54
C GLY A 40 -7.48 51.16 41.38
N GLN A 41 -7.22 51.56 40.14
CA GLN A 41 -6.82 52.91 39.73
C GLN A 41 -6.25 52.91 38.32
N THR A 42 -6.84 53.69 37.43
CA THR A 42 -6.22 54.21 36.23
C THR A 42 -5.22 55.30 36.57
N PRO A 43 -4.13 55.48 35.80
CA PRO A 43 -3.90 56.81 35.22
C PRO A 43 -3.48 56.76 33.74
N GLU A 44 -4.14 57.59 32.98
CA GLU A 44 -3.69 58.68 32.10
C GLU A 44 -2.50 58.42 31.17
N SER A 45 -2.79 58.64 29.87
CA SER A 45 -1.84 58.93 28.82
C SER A 45 -1.07 60.23 29.05
N PRO A 46 0.09 60.39 28.44
CA PRO A 46 0.44 61.66 27.80
C PRO A 46 0.75 61.57 26.32
N GLU A 47 0.05 62.42 25.60
CA GLU A 47 0.38 63.36 24.57
C GLU A 47 1.50 63.05 23.57
N SER A 48 1.06 63.26 22.36
CA SER A 48 1.72 63.48 21.09
C SER A 48 2.69 64.64 21.05
N LEU A 49 3.73 64.52 20.20
CA LEU A 49 4.14 65.61 19.25
C LEU A 49 4.87 65.05 18.03
N PRO A 50 4.89 65.77 16.91
CA PRO A 50 4.95 65.21 15.58
C PRO A 50 6.33 65.38 14.92
N VAL A 51 6.66 64.52 13.93
CA VAL A 51 7.67 64.89 12.91
C VAL A 51 7.17 64.55 11.55
N SER A 52 7.17 65.59 10.77
CA SER A 52 6.87 65.68 9.33
C SER A 52 7.72 64.81 8.42
N GLY A 53 7.08 64.36 7.35
CA GLY A 53 7.62 64.49 6.03
C GLY A 53 8.08 63.22 5.35
N VAL A 54 7.37 62.79 4.39
CA VAL A 54 7.57 62.78 2.95
C VAL A 54 6.61 61.76 2.33
N VAL A 55 5.70 62.31 1.56
CA VAL A 55 4.76 61.55 0.73
C VAL A 55 5.54 61.02 -0.45
N SER A 56 5.52 59.75 -0.70
CA SER A 56 5.73 59.15 -2.01
C SER A 56 4.59 58.21 -2.28
N GLU A 57 3.67 58.69 -3.09
CA GLU A 57 2.67 57.84 -3.73
C GLU A 57 3.37 56.79 -4.56
N THR A 58 3.19 55.54 -4.17
CA THR A 58 3.44 54.43 -5.07
C THR A 58 2.12 53.65 -5.17
N THR A 59 1.56 53.74 -6.35
CA THR A 59 0.39 53.03 -6.82
C THR A 59 0.39 51.58 -6.39
N ALA A 60 -0.64 51.20 -5.64
CA ALA A 60 -0.93 49.79 -5.37
C ALA A 60 -1.42 49.15 -6.67
N GLN A 61 -0.55 48.45 -7.37
CA GLN A 61 -0.94 47.42 -8.30
C GLN A 61 -1.24 46.19 -7.46
N SER A 62 -2.50 45.79 -7.48
CA SER A 62 -2.93 44.45 -7.05
C SER A 62 -2.28 43.43 -7.98
N GLY A 63 -1.11 42.95 -7.59
CA GLY A 63 -0.53 41.74 -8.15
C GLY A 63 -1.32 40.57 -7.57
N GLN A 64 -2.22 40.06 -8.38
CA GLN A 64 -2.69 38.68 -8.23
C GLN A 64 -1.45 37.84 -8.50
N GLU A 65 -0.85 37.31 -7.45
CA GLU A 65 0.09 36.20 -7.59
C GLU A 65 -0.72 35.00 -8.12
N THR A 66 -0.72 34.89 -9.45
CA THR A 66 -0.96 33.57 -10.04
C THR A 66 0.18 32.70 -9.56
N ALA A 67 -0.12 31.79 -8.65
CA ALA A 67 0.74 30.66 -8.37
C ALA A 67 1.10 30.07 -9.75
N GLY A 68 2.38 30.15 -10.09
CA GLY A 68 2.90 29.56 -11.31
C GLY A 68 2.62 28.06 -11.22
N VAL A 69 1.81 27.57 -12.13
CA VAL A 69 1.76 26.15 -12.44
C VAL A 69 3.17 25.83 -12.93
N SER A 70 3.97 25.17 -12.09
CA SER A 70 5.21 24.53 -12.52
C SER A 70 4.82 23.54 -13.62
N GLU A 71 5.59 23.49 -14.70
CA GLU A 71 5.42 22.50 -15.77
C GLU A 71 5.31 21.13 -15.08
N GLY A 72 4.17 20.43 -15.29
CA GLY A 72 3.58 19.42 -14.46
C GLY A 72 4.57 18.39 -13.91
N GLY A 73 4.68 18.34 -12.59
CA GLY A 73 5.22 17.20 -11.89
C GLY A 73 4.43 15.95 -12.28
N SER A 74 5.11 14.81 -12.37
CA SER A 74 4.46 13.54 -12.70
C SER A 74 4.27 12.73 -11.41
N PHE A 75 3.03 12.55 -10.99
CA PHE A 75 2.70 11.66 -9.89
C PHE A 75 1.97 10.43 -10.44
N THR A 76 2.54 9.25 -10.19
CA THR A 76 1.97 7.99 -10.65
C THR A 76 2.02 6.93 -9.54
N ILE A 77 0.96 6.17 -9.43
CA ILE A 77 0.88 4.96 -8.61
C ILE A 77 0.63 3.78 -9.52
N HIS A 78 1.49 2.80 -9.48
CA HIS A 78 1.34 1.52 -10.15
C HIS A 78 0.99 0.45 -9.13
N PHE A 79 -0.27 0.00 -9.10
CA PHE A 79 -0.71 -1.18 -8.37
C PHE A 79 -0.39 -2.41 -9.22
N ILE A 80 0.64 -3.13 -8.84
CA ILE A 80 1.21 -4.25 -9.60
C ILE A 80 0.34 -5.49 -9.38
N ASP A 81 -0.06 -6.18 -10.44
CA ASP A 81 -0.76 -7.47 -10.34
C ASP A 81 0.21 -8.58 -9.92
N VAL A 82 0.32 -8.78 -8.63
CA VAL A 82 1.07 -9.86 -7.98
C VAL A 82 0.16 -11.02 -7.54
N GLY A 83 -1.07 -11.10 -8.08
CA GLY A 83 -2.06 -12.08 -7.68
C GLY A 83 -2.61 -11.82 -6.27
N GLN A 84 -2.71 -12.87 -5.43
CA GLN A 84 -3.23 -12.73 -4.07
C GLN A 84 -2.12 -12.21 -3.14
N ALA A 85 -1.82 -10.92 -3.26
CA ALA A 85 -0.74 -10.21 -2.57
C ALA A 85 -0.82 -8.71 -2.83
N ASP A 86 0.02 -7.90 -2.18
CA ASP A 86 0.13 -6.46 -2.40
C ASP A 86 1.52 -6.08 -2.91
N SER A 87 1.56 -5.24 -3.95
CA SER A 87 2.76 -4.52 -4.37
C SER A 87 2.36 -3.23 -5.08
N THR A 88 2.92 -2.11 -4.68
CA THR A 88 2.57 -0.80 -5.26
C THR A 88 3.81 0.08 -5.38
N LEU A 89 4.11 0.55 -6.58
CA LEU A 89 5.15 1.54 -6.84
C LEU A 89 4.52 2.93 -6.94
N VAL A 90 5.03 3.88 -6.16
CA VAL A 90 4.65 5.30 -6.23
C VAL A 90 5.84 6.08 -6.76
N THR A 91 5.65 6.84 -7.82
CA THR A 91 6.68 7.74 -8.38
C THR A 91 6.18 9.18 -8.37
N CYS A 92 7.05 10.11 -8.04
CA CYS A 92 6.77 11.55 -8.03
C CYS A 92 8.05 12.33 -8.36
N ASP A 93 8.07 13.01 -9.49
CA ASP A 93 9.17 13.91 -9.90
C ASP A 93 10.55 13.25 -9.91
N GLY A 94 10.63 11.98 -10.28
CA GLY A 94 11.87 11.20 -10.30
C GLY A 94 12.23 10.56 -8.97
N HIS A 95 11.42 10.73 -7.94
CA HIS A 95 11.49 10.02 -6.66
C HIS A 95 10.61 8.79 -6.66
N SER A 96 11.00 7.74 -5.93
CA SER A 96 10.31 6.44 -5.97
C SER A 96 10.13 5.84 -4.58
N MET A 97 8.94 5.30 -4.33
CA MET A 97 8.61 4.54 -3.11
C MET A 97 7.90 3.25 -3.48
N LEU A 98 8.42 2.12 -3.01
CA LEU A 98 7.74 0.82 -3.14
C LEU A 98 7.03 0.47 -1.82
N ILE A 99 5.74 0.20 -1.91
CA ILE A 99 4.90 -0.28 -0.80
C ILE A 99 4.55 -1.74 -1.06
N ASP A 100 5.08 -2.63 -0.25
CA ASP A 100 5.01 -4.07 -0.37
C ASP A 100 5.59 -4.63 -1.69
N GLY A 101 5.77 -5.92 -1.79
CA GLY A 101 6.44 -6.55 -2.92
C GLY A 101 5.83 -7.89 -3.34
N GLY A 102 4.63 -8.23 -2.84
CA GLY A 102 4.01 -9.51 -3.16
C GLY A 102 4.65 -10.71 -2.45
N ASN A 103 4.32 -11.90 -2.93
CA ASN A 103 4.88 -13.16 -2.42
C ASN A 103 6.36 -13.33 -2.83
N ALA A 104 7.05 -14.26 -2.22
CA ALA A 104 8.45 -14.56 -2.57
C ALA A 104 8.61 -14.96 -4.05
N ASP A 105 7.61 -15.59 -4.64
CA ASP A 105 7.62 -15.98 -6.06
C ASP A 105 7.47 -14.77 -7.01
N ASP A 106 7.01 -13.63 -6.52
CA ASP A 106 6.83 -12.38 -7.29
C ASP A 106 8.12 -11.55 -7.38
N SER A 107 9.19 -11.94 -6.68
CA SER A 107 10.48 -11.23 -6.67
C SER A 107 11.00 -10.86 -8.07
N ASN A 108 10.84 -11.76 -9.07
CA ASN A 108 11.28 -11.50 -10.43
C ASN A 108 10.39 -10.49 -11.16
N LEU A 109 9.10 -10.47 -10.85
CA LEU A 109 8.16 -9.49 -11.39
C LEU A 109 8.48 -8.11 -10.84
N VAL A 110 8.59 -7.97 -9.51
CA VAL A 110 8.97 -6.71 -8.85
C VAL A 110 10.31 -6.19 -9.36
N TYR A 111 11.32 -7.07 -9.46
CA TYR A 111 12.60 -6.73 -10.09
C TYR A 111 12.42 -6.13 -11.50
N SER A 112 11.60 -6.77 -12.33
CA SER A 112 11.40 -6.36 -13.73
C SER A 112 10.63 -5.05 -13.84
N VAL A 113 9.68 -4.80 -12.94
CA VAL A 113 8.94 -3.51 -12.87
C VAL A 113 9.91 -2.40 -12.50
N LEU A 114 10.69 -2.56 -11.44
CA LEU A 114 11.62 -1.52 -10.97
C LEU A 114 12.68 -1.21 -12.03
N GLN A 115 13.25 -2.22 -12.68
CA GLN A 115 14.21 -2.01 -13.78
C GLN A 115 13.64 -1.20 -14.95
N ARG A 116 12.33 -1.17 -15.10
CA ARG A 116 11.62 -0.45 -16.16
C ARG A 116 11.21 0.96 -15.75
N GLU A 117 10.82 1.12 -14.48
CA GLU A 117 10.08 2.30 -14.00
C GLU A 117 10.87 3.19 -13.04
N THR A 118 12.03 2.71 -12.56
CA THR A 118 12.96 3.49 -11.72
C THR A 118 14.31 3.67 -12.39
N ASP A 119 15.18 4.44 -11.77
CA ASP A 119 16.56 4.68 -12.23
C ASP A 119 17.61 3.86 -11.44
N GLY A 120 17.19 2.81 -10.73
CA GLY A 120 18.03 1.96 -9.89
C GLY A 120 18.09 2.39 -8.43
N HIS A 121 17.18 3.29 -8.02
CA HIS A 121 17.10 3.80 -6.67
C HIS A 121 15.65 3.97 -6.19
N LEU A 122 15.42 3.71 -4.91
CA LEU A 122 14.18 3.96 -4.19
C LEU A 122 14.48 4.89 -3.01
N ASP A 123 13.74 5.99 -2.87
CA ASP A 123 13.85 6.81 -1.66
C ASP A 123 13.33 6.02 -0.45
N TYR A 124 12.25 5.25 -0.66
CA TYR A 124 11.62 4.48 0.41
C TYR A 124 11.19 3.09 -0.06
N VAL A 125 11.35 2.10 0.83
CA VAL A 125 10.67 0.81 0.78
C VAL A 125 9.82 0.66 2.03
N VAL A 126 8.55 0.32 1.88
CA VAL A 126 7.61 0.11 2.97
C VAL A 126 7.13 -1.34 2.94
N GLY A 127 7.57 -2.17 3.89
CA GLY A 127 6.91 -3.44 4.19
C GLY A 127 5.81 -3.16 5.20
N THR A 128 4.56 -3.13 4.78
CA THR A 128 3.43 -2.71 5.64
C THR A 128 3.32 -3.57 6.88
N HIS A 129 3.51 -4.87 6.74
CA HIS A 129 3.58 -5.83 7.84
C HIS A 129 4.35 -7.10 7.43
N ALA A 130 4.54 -8.06 8.35
CA ALA A 130 5.52 -9.13 8.17
C ALA A 130 5.00 -10.40 7.46
N HIS A 131 3.80 -10.39 6.86
CA HIS A 131 3.31 -11.52 6.09
C HIS A 131 4.02 -11.64 4.73
N GLU A 132 4.09 -12.87 4.21
CA GLU A 132 4.85 -13.19 3.00
C GLU A 132 4.28 -12.49 1.77
N ASP A 133 2.97 -12.43 1.63
CA ASP A 133 2.25 -11.81 0.52
C ASP A 133 2.39 -10.27 0.45
N HIS A 134 3.15 -9.69 1.38
CA HIS A 134 3.55 -8.28 1.40
C HIS A 134 5.06 -8.10 1.26
N ILE A 135 5.85 -8.82 2.07
CA ILE A 135 7.30 -8.61 2.09
C ILE A 135 8.09 -9.64 1.30
N GLY A 136 7.45 -10.69 0.80
CA GLY A 136 8.13 -11.83 0.17
C GLY A 136 8.94 -11.44 -1.06
N GLY A 137 8.37 -10.65 -1.94
CA GLY A 137 8.97 -10.19 -3.18
C GLY A 137 9.90 -8.99 -3.04
N LEU A 138 9.98 -8.33 -1.86
CA LEU A 138 10.90 -7.21 -1.61
C LEU A 138 12.38 -7.60 -1.77
N SER A 139 12.70 -8.90 -1.70
CA SER A 139 14.05 -9.35 -2.07
C SER A 139 14.38 -9.02 -3.54
N GLY A 140 13.41 -9.10 -4.45
CA GLY A 140 13.56 -8.69 -5.84
C GLY A 140 13.74 -7.19 -6.01
N ALA A 141 13.05 -6.40 -5.17
CA ALA A 141 13.22 -4.95 -5.15
C ALA A 141 14.67 -4.56 -4.82
N PHE A 142 15.24 -5.13 -3.78
CA PHE A 142 16.64 -4.89 -3.39
C PHE A 142 17.67 -5.53 -4.34
N GLU A 143 17.29 -6.45 -5.20
CA GLU A 143 18.15 -6.92 -6.30
C GLU A 143 18.16 -5.90 -7.45
N ALA A 144 17.04 -5.25 -7.73
CA ALA A 144 16.92 -4.22 -8.76
C ALA A 144 17.59 -2.91 -8.31
N ASP A 145 17.18 -2.40 -7.15
CA ASP A 145 17.49 -1.06 -6.70
C ASP A 145 18.11 -1.07 -5.29
N THR A 146 18.71 0.07 -4.91
CA THR A 146 19.03 0.39 -3.52
C THR A 146 17.91 1.23 -2.93
N ALA A 147 17.77 1.25 -1.62
CA ALA A 147 16.84 2.16 -0.95
C ALA A 147 17.54 2.99 0.12
N ASP A 148 17.09 4.24 0.30
CA ASP A 148 17.61 5.11 1.36
C ASP A 148 17.04 4.71 2.72
N VAL A 149 15.72 4.44 2.77
CA VAL A 149 15.04 4.09 4.00
C VAL A 149 14.10 2.90 3.76
N THR A 150 14.21 1.91 4.64
CA THR A 150 13.27 0.78 4.67
C THR A 150 12.43 0.83 5.93
N PHE A 151 11.11 0.96 5.78
CA PHE A 151 10.16 0.91 6.87
C PHE A 151 9.54 -0.49 7.01
N CYS A 152 9.40 -0.93 8.25
CA CYS A 152 8.60 -2.10 8.62
C CYS A 152 8.19 -1.95 10.09
N PRO A 153 7.01 -2.42 10.52
CA PRO A 153 6.54 -2.23 11.91
C PRO A 153 7.35 -3.06 12.92
N VAL A 154 8.12 -4.05 12.46
CA VAL A 154 8.93 -4.93 13.31
C VAL A 154 10.34 -5.10 12.73
N THR A 155 11.32 -5.33 13.60
CA THR A 155 12.71 -5.63 13.20
C THR A 155 13.05 -7.11 13.27
N GLU A 156 12.15 -7.93 13.83
CA GLU A 156 12.28 -9.37 13.94
C GLU A 156 10.91 -10.05 13.75
N TYR A 157 10.88 -11.12 12.97
CA TYR A 157 9.70 -11.95 12.76
C TYR A 157 10.13 -13.36 12.34
N ASP A 158 9.49 -14.42 12.87
CA ASP A 158 9.90 -15.79 12.62
C ASP A 158 9.27 -16.37 11.33
N SER A 159 9.67 -15.82 10.18
CA SER A 159 9.38 -16.40 8.88
C SER A 159 10.62 -16.38 7.99
N LYS A 160 10.64 -17.25 6.97
CA LYS A 160 11.74 -17.26 5.98
C LYS A 160 11.69 -15.98 5.14
N ALA A 161 10.50 -15.54 4.74
CA ALA A 161 10.31 -14.32 3.95
C ALA A 161 10.88 -13.11 4.70
N PHE A 162 10.55 -12.94 5.98
CA PHE A 162 11.07 -11.83 6.77
C PHE A 162 12.59 -11.87 6.94
N ARG A 163 13.17 -13.04 7.20
CA ARG A 163 14.64 -13.15 7.32
C ARG A 163 15.34 -12.75 6.01
N ASN A 164 14.79 -13.14 4.87
CA ASN A 164 15.32 -12.75 3.56
C ASN A 164 15.18 -11.24 3.32
N PHE A 165 13.98 -10.69 3.54
CA PHE A 165 13.69 -9.26 3.45
C PHE A 165 14.65 -8.45 4.33
N LYS A 166 14.75 -8.80 5.62
CA LYS A 166 15.64 -8.11 6.55
C LYS A 166 17.10 -8.14 6.10
N ALA A 167 17.59 -9.29 5.66
CA ALA A 167 18.98 -9.41 5.19
C ALA A 167 19.27 -8.47 4.00
N ARG A 168 18.33 -8.33 3.07
CA ARG A 168 18.45 -7.41 1.93
C ARG A 168 18.30 -5.95 2.33
N ALA A 169 17.37 -5.65 3.23
CA ALA A 169 17.22 -4.32 3.80
C ALA A 169 18.49 -3.87 4.54
N ASP A 170 19.11 -4.76 5.33
CA ASP A 170 20.37 -4.48 6.02
C ASP A 170 21.54 -4.25 5.02
N GLU A 171 21.53 -4.91 3.88
CA GLU A 171 22.58 -4.83 2.86
C GLU A 171 22.42 -3.62 1.93
N ARG A 172 21.20 -3.32 1.47
CA ARG A 172 20.92 -2.38 0.38
C ARG A 172 19.83 -1.35 0.66
N GLY A 173 19.17 -1.42 1.81
CA GLY A 173 18.02 -0.59 2.19
C GLY A 173 18.21 0.23 3.46
N GLY A 174 19.44 0.46 3.91
CA GLY A 174 19.70 1.25 5.11
C GLY A 174 19.33 0.56 6.44
N GLY A 175 18.86 -0.70 6.39
CA GLY A 175 18.31 -1.42 7.52
C GLY A 175 16.82 -1.06 7.79
N ILE A 176 16.16 -1.88 8.62
CA ILE A 176 14.75 -1.67 8.94
C ILE A 176 14.60 -0.57 10.00
N THR A 177 13.80 0.43 9.69
CA THR A 177 13.34 1.50 10.60
C THR A 177 11.87 1.32 10.91
N ILE A 178 11.48 1.40 12.19
CA ILE A 178 10.08 1.45 12.60
C ILE A 178 9.65 2.92 12.62
N PRO A 179 8.70 3.35 11.77
CA PRO A 179 8.23 4.72 11.79
C PRO A 179 7.32 4.97 13.00
N ALA A 180 7.09 6.22 13.33
CA ALA A 180 6.11 6.62 14.36
C ALA A 180 4.83 7.18 13.72
N VAL A 181 3.71 6.99 14.42
CA VAL A 181 2.44 7.64 14.03
C VAL A 181 2.63 9.15 14.03
N GLY A 182 2.27 9.79 12.92
CA GLY A 182 2.43 11.23 12.71
C GLY A 182 3.76 11.62 12.08
N ASP A 183 4.69 10.68 11.83
CA ASP A 183 5.87 10.97 11.03
C ASP A 183 5.47 11.41 9.61
N THR A 184 6.16 12.42 9.11
CA THR A 184 5.95 12.97 7.76
C THR A 184 7.26 13.04 7.01
N PHE A 185 7.20 12.71 5.72
CA PHE A 185 8.32 12.83 4.80
C PHE A 185 7.81 13.19 3.40
N THR A 186 8.70 13.50 2.47
CA THR A 186 8.34 13.88 1.11
C THR A 186 8.77 12.83 0.10
N LEU A 187 8.01 12.70 -0.96
CA LEU A 187 8.36 11.96 -2.17
C LEU A 187 8.19 12.93 -3.34
N GLY A 188 9.28 13.54 -3.81
CA GLY A 188 9.18 14.68 -4.70
C GLY A 188 8.36 15.82 -4.08
N GLU A 189 7.34 16.29 -4.78
CA GLU A 189 6.39 17.30 -4.27
C GLU A 189 5.24 16.70 -3.44
N ALA A 190 5.11 15.37 -3.39
CA ALA A 190 4.11 14.71 -2.59
C ALA A 190 4.52 14.68 -1.10
N SER A 191 3.54 14.84 -0.21
CA SER A 191 3.70 14.69 1.24
C SER A 191 3.15 13.35 1.70
N VAL A 192 3.94 12.60 2.46
CA VAL A 192 3.59 11.29 3.01
C VAL A 192 3.49 11.39 4.53
N THR A 193 2.41 10.85 5.10
CA THR A 193 2.17 10.83 6.55
C THR A 193 1.91 9.40 7.01
N VAL A 194 2.57 8.97 8.08
CA VAL A 194 2.28 7.71 8.76
C VAL A 194 1.05 7.89 9.64
N VAL A 195 -0.05 7.26 9.27
CA VAL A 195 -1.36 7.36 9.94
C VAL A 195 -1.46 6.36 11.08
N ALA A 196 -0.98 5.14 10.87
CA ALA A 196 -0.94 4.11 11.90
C ALA A 196 0.28 3.22 11.72
N VAL A 197 0.76 2.70 12.83
CA VAL A 197 1.73 1.61 12.94
C VAL A 197 1.60 1.01 14.33
N ASN A 198 1.70 -0.31 14.44
CA ASN A 198 1.72 -1.00 15.72
C ASN A 198 2.82 -2.07 15.69
N SER A 199 3.80 -1.95 16.57
CA SER A 199 4.94 -2.87 16.65
C SER A 199 4.76 -3.99 17.70
N VAL A 200 3.63 -4.04 18.38
CA VAL A 200 3.31 -5.04 19.42
C VAL A 200 2.02 -5.77 19.02
N PRO A 201 2.12 -6.78 18.16
CA PRO A 201 0.95 -7.41 17.59
C PRO A 201 0.34 -8.46 18.51
N GLU A 202 -0.99 -8.42 18.71
CA GLU A 202 -1.76 -9.65 18.96
C GLU A 202 -2.07 -10.33 17.62
N ASP A 203 -2.18 -9.55 16.55
CA ASP A 203 -2.38 -9.99 15.17
C ASP A 203 -1.42 -9.23 14.23
N THR A 204 -0.74 -9.96 13.32
CA THR A 204 0.26 -9.38 12.41
C THR A 204 -0.36 -8.38 11.43
N ASN A 205 -1.59 -8.60 10.93
CA ASN A 205 -2.30 -7.66 10.06
C ASN A 205 -2.46 -6.29 10.72
N ASN A 206 -2.81 -6.29 12.01
CA ASN A 206 -2.97 -5.06 12.79
C ASN A 206 -1.64 -4.37 13.16
N THR A 207 -0.50 -4.87 12.67
CA THR A 207 0.76 -4.11 12.71
C THR A 207 0.95 -3.21 11.49
N SER A 208 0.12 -3.33 10.48
CA SER A 208 0.26 -2.64 9.19
C SER A 208 0.58 -1.17 9.36
N ILE A 209 1.62 -0.73 8.66
CA ILE A 209 1.90 0.69 8.48
C ILE A 209 0.85 1.24 7.53
N VAL A 210 0.02 2.15 8.04
CA VAL A 210 -0.96 2.88 7.23
C VAL A 210 -0.38 4.23 6.87
N ILE A 211 -0.33 4.55 5.58
CA ILE A 211 0.21 5.81 5.09
C ILE A 211 -0.80 6.56 4.23
N ARG A 212 -0.78 7.88 4.35
CA ARG A 212 -1.54 8.79 3.51
C ARG A 212 -0.59 9.65 2.71
N ILE A 213 -0.79 9.69 1.40
CA ILE A 213 -0.03 10.52 0.47
C ILE A 213 -0.93 11.64 -0.01
N VAL A 214 -0.38 12.86 -0.11
CA VAL A 214 -1.06 14.03 -0.65
C VAL A 214 -0.20 14.63 -1.76
N TYR A 215 -0.81 14.81 -2.92
CA TYR A 215 -0.20 15.50 -4.05
C TYR A 215 -1.20 16.53 -4.62
N GLY A 216 -0.90 17.81 -4.45
CA GLY A 216 -1.86 18.88 -4.73
C GLY A 216 -3.15 18.72 -3.92
N ASP A 217 -4.29 18.69 -4.62
CA ASP A 217 -5.62 18.48 -4.05
C ASP A 217 -6.03 16.99 -4.02
N THR A 218 -5.20 16.10 -4.56
CA THR A 218 -5.46 14.64 -4.56
C THR A 218 -4.80 13.97 -3.38
N SER A 219 -5.40 12.88 -2.90
CA SER A 219 -4.88 12.13 -1.75
C SER A 219 -5.17 10.64 -1.85
N PHE A 220 -4.26 9.84 -1.27
CA PHE A 220 -4.22 8.40 -1.42
C PHE A 220 -3.96 7.78 -0.05
N LEU A 221 -4.78 6.79 0.33
CA LEU A 221 -4.63 6.07 1.60
C LEU A 221 -4.30 4.60 1.34
N PHE A 222 -3.17 4.15 1.88
CA PHE A 222 -2.71 2.77 1.83
C PHE A 222 -2.82 2.17 3.23
N THR A 223 -3.54 1.07 3.36
CA THR A 223 -3.88 0.50 4.68
C THR A 223 -3.16 -0.81 4.97
N GLY A 224 -2.42 -1.37 3.99
CA GLY A 224 -1.94 -2.74 4.09
C GLY A 224 -3.09 -3.68 4.44
N ASP A 225 -2.90 -4.54 5.42
CA ASP A 225 -3.92 -5.46 5.91
C ASP A 225 -4.52 -5.05 7.25
N ALA A 226 -4.43 -3.75 7.59
CA ALA A 226 -5.05 -3.23 8.80
C ALA A 226 -6.52 -3.64 8.90
N GLU A 227 -6.89 -4.24 10.03
CA GLU A 227 -8.25 -4.69 10.32
C GLU A 227 -9.00 -3.68 11.20
N GLN A 228 -10.26 -3.98 11.50
CA GLN A 228 -11.17 -3.07 12.23
C GLN A 228 -10.58 -2.54 13.54
N GLU A 229 -9.76 -3.32 14.26
CA GLU A 229 -9.11 -2.85 15.49
C GLU A 229 -8.17 -1.66 15.23
N THR A 230 -7.40 -1.71 14.14
CA THR A 230 -6.50 -0.62 13.75
C THR A 230 -7.29 0.56 13.17
N GLU A 231 -8.34 0.29 12.39
CA GLU A 231 -9.25 1.31 11.87
C GLU A 231 -9.93 2.11 13.00
N GLU A 232 -10.40 1.44 14.05
CA GLU A 232 -10.98 2.08 15.24
C GLU A 232 -9.97 3.01 15.91
N LYS A 233 -8.72 2.59 16.09
CA LYS A 233 -7.66 3.41 16.66
C LYS A 233 -7.34 4.64 15.78
N ILE A 234 -7.36 4.49 14.45
CA ILE A 234 -7.18 5.59 13.51
C ILE A 234 -8.32 6.61 13.69
N LEU A 235 -9.56 6.15 13.72
CA LEU A 235 -10.74 7.01 13.93
C LEU A 235 -10.69 7.74 15.28
N GLU A 236 -10.32 7.04 16.34
CA GLU A 236 -10.16 7.61 17.69
C GLU A 236 -9.05 8.67 17.76
N SER A 237 -8.02 8.55 16.93
CA SER A 237 -6.90 9.50 16.88
C SER A 237 -7.33 10.87 16.35
N GLY A 238 -8.40 10.94 15.57
CA GLY A 238 -8.87 12.15 14.91
C GLY A 238 -7.98 12.68 13.80
N GLN A 239 -7.06 11.86 13.29
CA GLN A 239 -6.24 12.21 12.13
C GLN A 239 -7.10 12.36 10.86
N ASN A 240 -6.68 13.25 9.96
CA ASN A 240 -7.31 13.37 8.66
C ASN A 240 -6.92 12.18 7.77
N ILE A 241 -7.91 11.34 7.45
CA ILE A 241 -7.77 10.20 6.56
C ILE A 241 -8.61 10.32 5.28
N GLU A 242 -9.34 11.43 5.10
CA GLU A 242 -10.07 11.70 3.86
C GLU A 242 -9.14 11.58 2.66
N SER A 243 -9.52 10.78 1.66
CA SER A 243 -8.62 10.47 0.54
C SER A 243 -9.40 10.21 -0.74
N THR A 244 -8.87 10.72 -1.86
CA THR A 244 -9.44 10.54 -3.20
C THR A 244 -9.46 9.07 -3.62
N VAL A 245 -8.37 8.35 -3.30
CA VAL A 245 -8.20 6.92 -3.62
C VAL A 245 -7.89 6.15 -2.35
N LEU A 246 -8.61 5.06 -2.14
CA LEU A 246 -8.36 4.09 -1.07
C LEU A 246 -7.78 2.80 -1.66
N LYS A 247 -6.57 2.40 -1.25
CA LYS A 247 -6.14 1.00 -1.39
C LYS A 247 -6.84 0.22 -0.28
N VAL A 248 -7.80 -0.60 -0.67
CA VAL A 248 -8.67 -1.36 0.26
C VAL A 248 -7.84 -2.33 1.08
N GLY A 249 -8.10 -2.38 2.37
CA GLY A 249 -7.36 -3.23 3.30
C GLY A 249 -7.60 -4.72 3.09
N HIS A 250 -6.55 -5.50 3.35
CA HIS A 250 -6.57 -6.96 3.43
C HIS A 250 -7.23 -7.61 2.20
N HIS A 251 -6.81 -7.13 1.00
CA HIS A 251 -7.29 -7.62 -0.31
C HIS A 251 -8.83 -7.63 -0.46
N GLY A 252 -9.51 -6.75 0.29
CA GLY A 252 -10.98 -6.71 0.32
C GLY A 252 -11.62 -7.71 1.27
N SER A 253 -10.90 -8.19 2.28
CA SER A 253 -11.48 -8.99 3.39
C SER A 253 -12.60 -8.25 4.11
N SER A 254 -13.57 -8.99 4.63
CA SER A 254 -14.63 -8.43 5.48
C SER A 254 -14.16 -8.02 6.88
N THR A 255 -12.93 -8.42 7.28
CA THR A 255 -12.30 -8.00 8.54
C THR A 255 -11.78 -6.57 8.50
N SER A 256 -11.66 -5.99 7.29
CA SER A 256 -11.17 -4.64 7.04
C SER A 256 -12.24 -3.76 6.38
N THR A 257 -11.92 -2.48 6.21
CA THR A 257 -12.78 -1.48 5.56
C THR A 257 -14.16 -1.44 6.22
N SER A 258 -14.17 -1.21 7.55
CA SER A 258 -15.41 -1.02 8.30
C SER A 258 -16.21 0.16 7.75
N GLN A 259 -17.53 0.16 7.94
CA GLN A 259 -18.36 1.26 7.44
C GLN A 259 -17.94 2.62 8.01
N ALA A 260 -17.61 2.68 9.30
CA ALA A 260 -17.16 3.92 9.95
C ALA A 260 -15.83 4.42 9.35
N PHE A 261 -14.92 3.52 9.03
CA PHE A 261 -13.65 3.86 8.39
C PHE A 261 -13.88 4.34 6.95
N LEU A 262 -14.69 3.61 6.18
CA LEU A 262 -15.05 4.00 4.81
C LEU A 262 -15.72 5.38 4.76
N ASP A 263 -16.66 5.64 5.68
CA ASP A 263 -17.33 6.94 5.79
C ASP A 263 -16.35 8.08 6.10
N ALA A 264 -15.32 7.82 6.91
CA ALA A 264 -14.30 8.81 7.27
C ALA A 264 -13.25 9.03 6.16
N VAL A 265 -12.92 7.98 5.40
CA VAL A 265 -12.02 8.10 4.22
C VAL A 265 -12.76 8.77 3.07
N SER A 266 -14.03 8.48 2.89
CA SER A 266 -14.92 9.04 1.85
C SER A 266 -14.30 9.04 0.44
N PRO A 267 -13.77 7.91 -0.04
CA PRO A 267 -13.01 7.88 -1.28
C PRO A 267 -13.93 7.95 -2.50
N THR A 268 -13.43 8.56 -3.59
CA THR A 268 -14.06 8.46 -4.90
C THR A 268 -13.77 7.13 -5.56
N TYR A 269 -12.54 6.64 -5.40
CA TYR A 269 -12.03 5.41 -6.01
C TYR A 269 -11.48 4.46 -4.94
N ALA A 270 -11.64 3.17 -5.18
CA ALA A 270 -11.04 2.12 -4.35
C ALA A 270 -10.29 1.12 -5.22
N VAL A 271 -9.04 0.84 -4.89
CA VAL A 271 -8.24 -0.19 -5.57
C VAL A 271 -8.13 -1.40 -4.66
N ILE A 272 -8.40 -2.58 -5.22
CA ILE A 272 -8.26 -3.86 -4.53
C ILE A 272 -7.22 -4.70 -5.25
N SER A 273 -6.08 -4.96 -4.59
CA SER A 273 -5.13 -5.97 -5.05
C SER A 273 -5.57 -7.33 -4.54
N CYS A 274 -5.88 -8.24 -5.43
CA CYS A 274 -6.31 -9.60 -5.09
C CYS A 274 -6.08 -10.53 -6.28
N GLY A 275 -5.95 -11.82 -6.02
CA GLY A 275 -5.73 -12.81 -7.05
C GLY A 275 -7.02 -13.37 -7.64
N LYS A 276 -7.00 -13.66 -8.93
CA LYS A 276 -8.11 -14.34 -9.59
C LYS A 276 -8.33 -15.73 -8.99
N ASP A 277 -9.58 -16.08 -8.71
CA ASP A 277 -9.97 -17.39 -8.16
C ASP A 277 -9.20 -17.76 -6.86
N ASN A 278 -8.83 -16.77 -6.04
CA ASN A 278 -8.09 -16.99 -4.81
C ASN A 278 -8.88 -17.82 -3.79
N SER A 279 -8.16 -18.59 -2.97
CA SER A 279 -8.77 -19.52 -2.01
C SER A 279 -9.42 -18.85 -0.79
N TYR A 280 -9.17 -17.55 -0.59
CA TYR A 280 -9.75 -16.77 0.52
C TYR A 280 -11.14 -16.23 0.19
N GLY A 281 -11.50 -16.19 -1.11
CA GLY A 281 -12.74 -15.59 -1.59
C GLY A 281 -12.70 -14.06 -1.59
N HIS A 282 -11.51 -13.48 -1.57
CA HIS A 282 -11.31 -12.03 -1.67
C HIS A 282 -11.49 -11.52 -3.11
N PRO A 283 -12.06 -10.33 -3.29
CA PRO A 283 -12.69 -9.50 -2.26
C PRO A 283 -14.04 -10.10 -1.81
N HIS A 284 -14.34 -10.02 -0.52
CA HIS A 284 -15.62 -10.49 0.01
C HIS A 284 -16.78 -9.63 -0.51
N SER A 285 -17.90 -10.29 -0.82
CA SER A 285 -19.11 -9.62 -1.31
C SER A 285 -19.64 -8.54 -0.36
N GLU A 286 -19.39 -8.67 0.94
CA GLU A 286 -19.74 -7.68 1.96
C GLU A 286 -18.93 -6.38 1.77
N THR A 287 -17.64 -6.50 1.52
CA THR A 287 -16.77 -5.34 1.26
C THR A 287 -17.16 -4.64 -0.03
N LEU A 288 -17.40 -5.40 -1.11
CA LEU A 288 -17.88 -4.84 -2.37
C LEU A 288 -19.24 -4.14 -2.22
N ALA A 289 -20.16 -4.71 -1.43
CA ALA A 289 -21.47 -4.11 -1.17
C ALA A 289 -21.36 -2.79 -0.38
N LYS A 290 -20.43 -2.68 0.59
CA LYS A 290 -20.15 -1.43 1.31
C LYS A 290 -19.65 -0.35 0.36
N LEU A 291 -18.64 -0.65 -0.46
CA LEU A 291 -18.07 0.27 -1.44
C LEU A 291 -19.14 0.74 -2.45
N ALA A 292 -19.89 -0.19 -3.02
CA ALA A 292 -20.98 0.13 -3.95
C ALA A 292 -22.06 1.01 -3.32
N SER A 293 -22.43 0.74 -2.05
CA SER A 293 -23.44 1.53 -1.32
C SER A 293 -22.95 2.95 -1.02
N ALA A 294 -21.64 3.14 -0.87
CA ALA A 294 -21.00 4.45 -0.72
C ALA A 294 -20.81 5.18 -2.07
N GLY A 295 -21.12 4.54 -3.21
CA GLY A 295 -20.94 5.13 -4.54
C GLY A 295 -19.49 5.19 -5.00
N VAL A 296 -18.62 4.39 -4.40
CA VAL A 296 -17.18 4.32 -4.72
C VAL A 296 -16.97 3.50 -5.99
N GLU A 297 -16.18 4.01 -6.92
CA GLU A 297 -15.73 3.27 -8.08
C GLU A 297 -14.62 2.30 -7.68
N VAL A 298 -14.80 1.01 -8.01
CA VAL A 298 -13.88 -0.07 -7.58
C VAL A 298 -13.09 -0.59 -8.76
N LEU A 299 -11.76 -0.60 -8.63
CA LEU A 299 -10.83 -1.18 -9.58
C LEU A 299 -10.13 -2.37 -8.92
N ARG A 300 -9.99 -3.50 -9.64
CA ARG A 300 -9.46 -4.75 -9.08
C ARG A 300 -8.38 -5.33 -9.97
N THR A 301 -7.25 -5.75 -9.38
CA THR A 301 -6.15 -6.34 -10.15
C THR A 301 -6.49 -7.69 -10.76
N ASP A 302 -7.34 -8.49 -10.13
CA ASP A 302 -7.80 -9.79 -10.67
C ASP A 302 -8.71 -9.68 -11.90
N GLU A 303 -9.22 -8.47 -12.18
CA GLU A 303 -10.08 -8.17 -13.34
C GLU A 303 -9.33 -7.34 -14.40
N LEU A 304 -8.43 -6.45 -13.98
CA LEU A 304 -7.82 -5.43 -14.84
C LEU A 304 -6.32 -5.66 -15.09
N GLY A 305 -5.67 -6.58 -14.35
CA GLY A 305 -4.21 -6.69 -14.32
C GLY A 305 -3.56 -5.51 -13.59
N ASP A 306 -2.43 -5.04 -14.09
CA ASP A 306 -1.77 -3.85 -13.55
C ASP A 306 -2.67 -2.62 -13.67
N ILE A 307 -2.75 -1.83 -12.59
CA ILE A 307 -3.55 -0.60 -12.54
C ILE A 307 -2.62 0.58 -12.30
N TYR A 308 -2.69 1.58 -13.16
CA TYR A 308 -1.97 2.84 -13.03
C TYR A 308 -2.94 3.96 -12.66
N CYS A 309 -2.60 4.69 -11.62
CA CYS A 309 -3.29 5.92 -11.23
C CYS A 309 -2.32 7.09 -11.39
N THR A 310 -2.65 8.05 -12.24
CA THR A 310 -1.86 9.28 -12.40
C THR A 310 -2.64 10.46 -11.83
N SER A 311 -1.91 11.42 -11.25
CA SER A 311 -2.50 12.66 -10.76
C SER A 311 -1.74 13.87 -11.34
N ASP A 312 -2.50 14.88 -11.73
CA ASP A 312 -1.99 16.20 -12.09
C ASP A 312 -1.99 17.19 -10.91
N GLY A 313 -2.30 16.69 -9.71
CA GLY A 313 -2.47 17.49 -8.50
C GLY A 313 -3.89 18.00 -8.28
N SER A 314 -4.80 17.86 -9.25
CA SER A 314 -6.20 18.29 -9.14
C SER A 314 -7.16 17.11 -9.33
N GLU A 315 -6.87 16.26 -10.29
CA GLU A 315 -7.68 15.11 -10.66
C GLU A 315 -6.81 13.85 -10.75
N VAL A 316 -7.45 12.68 -10.66
CA VAL A 316 -6.82 11.39 -10.89
C VAL A 316 -7.40 10.73 -12.14
N THR A 317 -6.55 10.03 -12.88
CA THR A 317 -6.94 9.20 -14.02
C THR A 317 -6.39 7.80 -13.87
N PHE A 318 -7.10 6.81 -14.43
CA PHE A 318 -6.70 5.41 -14.35
C PHE A 318 -6.47 4.85 -15.76
N SER A 319 -5.45 3.98 -15.86
CA SER A 319 -5.22 3.11 -17.02
C SER A 319 -4.85 1.71 -16.55
N TYR A 320 -4.98 0.71 -17.40
CA TYR A 320 -4.76 -0.69 -17.07
C TYR A 320 -3.94 -1.38 -18.18
N GLY A 321 -3.23 -2.45 -17.84
CA GLY A 321 -2.44 -3.24 -18.75
C GLY A 321 -0.98 -2.84 -18.80
N GLU A 322 -0.22 -3.26 -19.82
CA GLU A 322 1.21 -2.99 -19.89
C GLU A 322 1.51 -1.48 -19.97
N TYR A 323 2.42 -1.02 -19.12
CA TYR A 323 2.89 0.37 -19.08
C TYR A 323 3.61 0.74 -20.38
N HIS A 324 3.10 1.74 -21.10
CA HIS A 324 3.78 2.39 -22.20
C HIS A 324 4.40 3.69 -21.73
N LYS A 325 5.72 3.71 -21.53
CA LYS A 325 6.51 4.88 -21.07
C LYS A 325 6.45 6.10 -22.03
N ASP A 326 5.82 5.98 -23.20
CA ASP A 326 5.79 6.98 -24.27
C ASP A 326 4.40 7.62 -24.52
N ALA A 327 3.47 7.49 -23.57
CA ALA A 327 2.21 8.23 -23.67
C ALA A 327 2.42 9.68 -23.24
N ASP A 328 3.05 10.47 -24.12
CA ASP A 328 3.12 11.92 -24.03
C ASP A 328 1.70 12.49 -24.13
N THR A 329 1.39 13.36 -23.18
CA THR A 329 0.10 14.03 -22.97
C THR A 329 -0.39 14.73 -24.24
N SER A 330 -1.24 14.06 -24.99
CA SER A 330 -2.22 14.75 -25.84
C SER A 330 -3.57 14.04 -25.72
N ALA A 331 -4.54 14.74 -25.15
CA ALA A 331 -5.92 14.31 -25.12
C ALA A 331 -6.36 13.86 -26.52
N ALA A 332 -6.48 12.55 -26.72
CA ALA A 332 -7.05 11.97 -27.90
C ALA A 332 -8.42 11.38 -27.54
N GLU A 333 -9.40 11.79 -28.33
CA GLU A 333 -10.78 11.34 -28.31
C GLU A 333 -10.88 9.83 -28.14
N ILE A 334 -11.82 9.43 -27.28
CA ILE A 334 -12.21 8.04 -27.04
C ILE A 334 -12.77 7.48 -28.36
N GLU A 335 -11.94 6.77 -29.11
CA GLU A 335 -12.42 5.82 -30.12
C GLU A 335 -12.72 4.47 -29.44
N GLU A 336 -13.88 3.90 -29.79
CA GLU A 336 -14.30 2.56 -29.37
C GLU A 336 -13.19 1.51 -29.57
N PRO A 337 -13.06 0.49 -28.68
CA PRO A 337 -11.96 -0.44 -28.70
C PRO A 337 -11.92 -1.21 -30.03
N GLN A 338 -10.91 -0.89 -30.84
CA GLN A 338 -10.51 -1.79 -31.92
C GLN A 338 -9.84 -3.02 -31.30
N GLN A 339 -10.26 -4.19 -31.72
CA GLN A 339 -9.65 -5.48 -31.35
C GLN A 339 -8.12 -5.42 -31.44
N PRO A 340 -7.36 -5.91 -30.41
CA PRO A 340 -5.91 -5.89 -30.44
C PRO A 340 -5.41 -6.67 -31.64
N ASP A 341 -4.43 -6.09 -32.35
CA ASP A 341 -3.65 -6.79 -33.35
C ASP A 341 -2.93 -7.94 -32.66
N THR A 342 -3.38 -9.15 -32.92
CA THR A 342 -2.83 -10.39 -32.38
C THR A 342 -1.40 -10.55 -32.87
N ILE A 343 -0.41 -10.30 -32.00
CA ILE A 343 0.98 -10.64 -32.30
C ILE A 343 1.07 -12.16 -32.30
N SER A 344 1.25 -12.72 -33.47
CA SER A 344 1.43 -14.17 -33.65
C SER A 344 2.89 -14.51 -33.38
N GLU A 345 3.12 -15.32 -32.33
CA GLU A 345 4.46 -15.82 -31.97
C GLU A 345 4.62 -17.29 -32.31
N THR A 346 5.87 -17.76 -32.35
CA THR A 346 6.17 -19.18 -32.60
C THR A 346 6.38 -19.89 -31.27
N TYR A 347 5.66 -20.97 -31.03
CA TYR A 347 5.74 -21.83 -29.86
C TYR A 347 6.15 -23.27 -30.23
N ILE A 348 6.76 -23.97 -29.30
CA ILE A 348 7.04 -25.40 -29.39
C ILE A 348 6.06 -26.15 -28.49
N LEU A 349 5.22 -26.97 -29.07
CA LEU A 349 4.21 -27.75 -28.38
C LEU A 349 4.75 -29.12 -27.98
N ASN A 350 4.40 -29.58 -26.80
CA ASN A 350 4.47 -31.00 -26.43
C ASN A 350 3.06 -31.58 -26.49
N THR A 351 2.73 -32.26 -27.55
CA THR A 351 1.40 -32.79 -27.82
C THR A 351 1.00 -33.89 -26.83
N ASN A 352 1.96 -34.57 -26.20
CA ASN A 352 1.68 -35.61 -25.20
C ASN A 352 1.33 -35.02 -23.83
N SER A 353 2.08 -34.00 -23.36
CA SER A 353 1.87 -33.36 -22.06
C SER A 353 0.93 -32.17 -22.13
N ARG A 354 0.52 -31.77 -23.36
CA ARG A 354 -0.32 -30.58 -23.60
C ARG A 354 0.31 -29.29 -23.03
N LYS A 355 1.63 -29.16 -23.16
CA LYS A 355 2.38 -27.96 -22.78
C LYS A 355 2.98 -27.26 -23.98
N PHE A 356 3.01 -25.92 -23.92
CA PHE A 356 3.72 -25.13 -24.93
C PHE A 356 4.89 -24.35 -24.32
N HIS A 357 5.89 -24.07 -25.13
CA HIS A 357 7.19 -23.53 -24.72
C HIS A 357 7.62 -22.44 -25.70
N ARG A 358 8.48 -21.53 -25.27
CA ARG A 358 9.25 -20.68 -26.19
C ARG A 358 10.24 -21.52 -26.98
N PRO A 359 10.61 -21.12 -28.20
CA PRO A 359 11.54 -21.88 -29.04
C PRO A 359 12.92 -22.12 -28.42
N ASP A 360 13.40 -21.18 -27.61
CA ASP A 360 14.67 -21.19 -26.89
C ASP A 360 14.64 -21.92 -25.53
N CYS A 361 13.51 -22.44 -25.12
CA CYS A 361 13.35 -23.14 -23.86
C CYS A 361 14.16 -24.44 -23.82
N SER A 362 14.99 -24.61 -22.81
CA SER A 362 15.78 -25.85 -22.61
C SER A 362 14.89 -27.10 -22.44
N SER A 363 13.68 -26.97 -21.90
CA SER A 363 12.71 -28.05 -21.81
C SER A 363 12.10 -28.40 -23.18
N ALA A 364 12.03 -27.45 -24.12
CA ALA A 364 11.52 -27.71 -25.47
C ALA A 364 12.50 -28.60 -26.29
N SER A 365 13.79 -28.49 -26.05
CA SER A 365 14.80 -29.32 -26.70
C SER A 365 14.79 -30.80 -26.23
N GLN A 366 14.13 -31.09 -25.12
CA GLN A 366 14.01 -32.45 -24.58
C GLN A 366 12.72 -33.17 -25.01
N ILE A 367 11.85 -32.49 -25.78
CA ILE A 367 10.65 -33.10 -26.34
C ILE A 367 11.06 -34.04 -27.48
N SER A 368 10.59 -35.30 -27.45
CA SER A 368 10.85 -36.24 -28.54
C SER A 368 10.18 -35.76 -29.84
N ASP A 369 10.79 -36.03 -30.97
CA ASP A 369 10.29 -35.62 -32.28
C ASP A 369 8.84 -36.07 -32.55
N ALA A 370 8.43 -37.21 -31.98
CA ALA A 370 7.08 -37.73 -32.11
C ALA A 370 6.02 -36.90 -31.39
N ASN A 371 6.39 -36.09 -30.41
CA ASN A 371 5.51 -35.27 -29.57
C ASN A 371 5.79 -33.78 -29.73
N ARG A 372 6.69 -33.39 -30.61
CA ARG A 372 7.11 -32.01 -30.85
C ARG A 372 6.41 -31.45 -32.06
N GLU A 373 5.73 -30.35 -31.88
CA GLU A 373 5.07 -29.60 -32.95
C GLU A 373 5.44 -28.11 -32.81
N GLU A 374 5.62 -27.43 -33.94
CA GLU A 374 5.81 -25.99 -33.98
C GLU A 374 4.49 -25.32 -34.34
N TYR A 375 4.09 -24.32 -33.58
CA TYR A 375 2.86 -23.61 -33.76
C TYR A 375 3.14 -22.10 -33.82
N THR A 376 2.51 -21.42 -34.76
CA THR A 376 2.55 -19.97 -34.89
C THR A 376 1.14 -19.42 -34.71
N GLY A 377 0.95 -18.62 -33.72
CA GLY A 377 -0.33 -18.05 -33.32
C GLY A 377 -0.22 -17.33 -31.98
N THR A 378 -1.35 -17.09 -31.31
CA THR A 378 -1.36 -16.42 -30.02
C THR A 378 -1.30 -17.42 -28.87
N ARG A 379 -0.89 -16.93 -27.72
CA ARG A 379 -0.88 -17.68 -26.46
C ARG A 379 -2.31 -18.10 -26.06
N GLU A 380 -3.27 -17.23 -26.28
CA GLU A 380 -4.68 -17.41 -25.96
C GLU A 380 -5.28 -18.55 -26.81
N GLU A 381 -4.97 -18.61 -28.10
CA GLU A 381 -5.41 -19.70 -28.97
C GLU A 381 -4.90 -21.06 -28.48
N LEU A 382 -3.69 -21.14 -27.94
CA LEU A 382 -3.14 -22.37 -27.38
C LEU A 382 -3.84 -22.78 -26.08
N ILE A 383 -4.19 -21.80 -25.23
CA ILE A 383 -4.95 -22.05 -24.01
C ILE A 383 -6.36 -22.54 -24.34
N GLU A 384 -7.03 -21.93 -25.33
CA GLU A 384 -8.36 -22.36 -25.81
C GLU A 384 -8.32 -23.77 -26.40
N GLN A 385 -7.22 -24.14 -27.05
CA GLN A 385 -6.99 -25.50 -27.53
C GLN A 385 -6.62 -26.49 -26.42
N GLY A 386 -6.58 -26.03 -25.15
CA GLY A 386 -6.33 -26.86 -23.97
C GLY A 386 -4.85 -27.17 -23.71
N TYR A 387 -3.93 -26.35 -24.23
CA TYR A 387 -2.54 -26.37 -23.85
C TYR A 387 -2.30 -25.51 -22.62
N THR A 388 -1.29 -25.85 -21.83
CA THR A 388 -0.85 -25.08 -20.67
C THR A 388 0.57 -24.55 -20.88
N PRO A 389 0.88 -23.34 -20.43
CA PRO A 389 2.24 -22.79 -20.55
C PRO A 389 3.25 -23.62 -19.74
N CYS A 390 4.47 -23.69 -20.25
CA CYS A 390 5.57 -24.31 -19.53
C CYS A 390 5.92 -23.50 -18.29
N GLY A 391 5.93 -24.10 -17.10
CA GLY A 391 6.27 -23.44 -15.85
C GLY A 391 7.73 -22.93 -15.75
N TYR A 392 8.62 -23.36 -16.68
CA TYR A 392 10.02 -22.93 -16.69
C TYR A 392 10.24 -21.68 -17.56
N CYS A 393 9.78 -21.68 -18.80
CA CYS A 393 9.98 -20.53 -19.72
C CYS A 393 8.78 -19.56 -19.72
N LYS A 394 7.67 -19.92 -19.11
CA LYS A 394 6.43 -19.10 -18.98
C LYS A 394 6.13 -18.34 -20.31
N PRO A 395 5.88 -19.07 -21.42
CA PRO A 395 5.67 -18.48 -22.74
C PRO A 395 4.35 -17.70 -22.79
#